data_efec17292403272dc97d203e4c5d6eac
#
_entry.id   efec17292403272dc97d203e4c5d6eac
#
_cell.length_a   1.000
_cell.length_b   1.000
_cell.length_c   1.000
_cell.angle_alpha   90.00
_cell.angle_beta   90.00
_cell.angle_gamma   90.00
#
_symmetry.space_group_name_H-M   'P 1'
#
loop_
_entity.id
_entity.type
_entity.pdbx_description
1 polymer ?
#
loop_
_entity_poly.entity_id
_entity_poly.type
_entity_poly.pdbx_seq_one_letter_code
_entity_poly.pdbx_strand_id
1 'polypeptide(L)'
;TNYQEGLLELYKKIRPGEPLAVESAESLIMAMFFDPRRYDLAKVGRYKFNKKLHFNKRIVGHKLGEAVVDPSTGEILAEEGTNVTIELADKIQNAAVPFVWIQGEERKIKVLSSMMVDITAHVDLDCDPKELGVTELVYYPVLEKILEENDNLEDIKAAIKRDIHDLIPKHITKEDILASINYNMHLEYGIGNDDDIDHLGNRRIRSVGELLQNQYRIGLSRLERVVRERMTTQDTESISPQSLINIKPVTAAVKEFFGSSQLSQFMDQNN
;
A
#
# COMPACT_ATOMS: atom_id res chain seq x y z
N THR A 1 24.84 1.37 12.06
CA THR A 1 23.55 0.67 12.15
C THR A 1 23.24 0.01 10.82
N ASN A 2 22.92 -1.27 10.86
CA ASN A 2 22.52 -2.05 9.70
C ASN A 2 21.01 -2.40 9.81
N TYR A 3 20.48 -3.05 8.76
CA TYR A 3 19.08 -3.46 8.71
C TYR A 3 18.66 -4.34 9.91
N GLN A 4 19.48 -5.31 10.26
CA GLN A 4 19.19 -6.24 11.34
C GLN A 4 19.15 -5.55 12.72
N GLU A 5 20.09 -4.68 13.00
CA GLU A 5 20.10 -3.88 14.23
C GLU A 5 18.87 -2.98 14.33
N GLY A 6 18.45 -2.36 13.22
CA GLY A 6 17.26 -1.54 13.15
C GLY A 6 15.98 -2.33 13.44
N LEU A 7 15.86 -3.54 12.88
CA LEU A 7 14.74 -4.46 13.16
C LEU A 7 14.68 -4.85 14.63
N LEU A 8 15.81 -5.23 15.22
CA LEU A 8 15.89 -5.63 16.63
C LEU A 8 15.54 -4.49 17.59
N GLU A 9 16.01 -3.27 17.30
CA GLU A 9 15.65 -2.10 18.10
C GLU A 9 14.15 -1.78 18.00
N LEU A 10 13.56 -1.87 16.82
CA LEU A 10 12.11 -1.69 16.63
C LEU A 10 11.33 -2.77 17.38
N TYR A 11 11.75 -4.04 17.24
CA TYR A 11 11.13 -5.16 17.94
C TYR A 11 11.15 -5.01 19.45
N LYS A 12 12.29 -4.60 20.01
CA LYS A 12 12.46 -4.32 21.45
C LYS A 12 11.51 -3.23 21.96
N LYS A 13 11.19 -2.24 21.12
CA LYS A 13 10.23 -1.19 21.47
C LYS A 13 8.78 -1.67 21.41
N ILE A 14 8.45 -2.55 20.46
CA ILE A 14 7.10 -3.09 20.29
C ILE A 14 6.81 -4.18 21.31
N ARG A 15 7.80 -5.06 21.58
CA ARG A 15 7.68 -6.20 22.52
C ARG A 15 8.82 -6.22 23.52
N PRO A 16 8.78 -5.36 24.54
CA PRO A 16 9.81 -5.33 25.56
C PRO A 16 9.85 -6.64 26.35
N GLY A 17 11.04 -7.16 26.59
CA GLY A 17 11.26 -8.36 27.43
C GLY A 17 11.21 -9.70 26.67
N GLU A 18 10.93 -9.72 25.37
CA GLU A 18 11.03 -10.94 24.55
C GLU A 18 12.47 -11.17 24.05
N PRO A 19 12.86 -12.44 23.79
CA PRO A 19 14.14 -12.76 23.18
C PRO A 19 14.30 -12.09 21.82
N LEU A 20 15.47 -11.49 21.55
CA LEU A 20 15.77 -10.81 20.32
C LEU A 20 16.24 -11.80 19.24
N ALA A 21 15.41 -12.06 18.24
CA ALA A 21 15.76 -12.82 17.04
C ALA A 21 15.36 -12.04 15.80
N VAL A 22 16.26 -11.96 14.82
CA VAL A 22 16.06 -11.19 13.58
C VAL A 22 14.84 -11.70 12.81
N GLU A 23 14.70 -13.02 12.66
CA GLU A 23 13.59 -13.66 11.95
C GLU A 23 12.23 -13.35 12.60
N SER A 24 12.17 -13.39 13.93
CA SER A 24 10.96 -13.04 14.69
C SER A 24 10.62 -11.56 14.56
N ALA A 25 11.62 -10.71 14.59
CA ALA A 25 11.47 -9.25 14.43
C ALA A 25 10.97 -8.91 13.01
N GLU A 26 11.58 -9.49 11.99
CA GLU A 26 11.19 -9.30 10.60
C GLU A 26 9.76 -9.79 10.36
N SER A 27 9.44 -11.00 10.78
CA SER A 27 8.09 -11.59 10.66
C SER A 27 7.02 -10.74 11.35
N LEU A 28 7.31 -10.22 12.54
CA LEU A 28 6.37 -9.35 13.26
C LEU A 28 6.12 -8.05 12.50
N ILE A 29 7.19 -7.38 12.06
CA ILE A 29 7.10 -6.07 11.40
C ILE A 29 6.42 -6.21 10.03
N MET A 30 6.79 -7.23 9.25
CA MET A 30 6.14 -7.52 7.98
C MET A 30 4.64 -7.83 8.16
N ALA A 31 4.29 -8.62 9.17
CA ALA A 31 2.89 -8.91 9.47
C ALA A 31 2.11 -7.69 9.97
N MET A 32 2.75 -6.76 10.69
CA MET A 32 2.09 -5.58 11.24
C MET A 32 1.76 -4.52 10.18
N PHE A 33 2.70 -4.24 9.28
CA PHE A 33 2.62 -3.09 8.38
C PHE A 33 2.34 -3.46 6.92
N PHE A 34 2.82 -4.62 6.47
CA PHE A 34 2.85 -4.99 5.06
C PHE A 34 1.99 -6.20 4.69
N ASP A 35 1.32 -6.85 5.65
CA ASP A 35 0.40 -7.96 5.38
C ASP A 35 -0.99 -7.42 5.03
N PRO A 36 -1.48 -7.60 3.77
CA PRO A 36 -2.80 -7.13 3.35
C PRO A 36 -3.95 -7.76 4.14
N ARG A 37 -3.74 -8.90 4.80
CA ARG A 37 -4.73 -9.53 5.66
C ARG A 37 -4.93 -8.78 6.98
N ARG A 38 -3.92 -8.06 7.45
CA ARG A 38 -3.96 -7.30 8.70
C ARG A 38 -4.18 -5.81 8.47
N TYR A 39 -3.64 -5.28 7.39
CA TYR A 39 -3.71 -3.85 7.09
C TYR A 39 -4.16 -3.64 5.65
N ASP A 40 -5.45 -3.39 5.48
CA ASP A 40 -6.06 -3.20 4.17
C ASP A 40 -6.54 -1.74 4.03
N LEU A 41 -5.89 -1.01 3.13
CA LEU A 41 -6.26 0.37 2.78
C LEU A 41 -7.60 0.45 2.05
N ALA A 42 -8.09 -0.66 1.50
CA ALA A 42 -9.16 -0.73 0.51
C ALA A 42 -8.86 0.11 -0.75
N LYS A 43 -9.76 0.11 -1.71
CA LYS A 43 -9.60 0.94 -2.94
C LYS A 43 -9.52 2.44 -2.60
N VAL A 44 -10.36 2.89 -1.69
CA VAL A 44 -10.43 4.32 -1.31
C VAL A 44 -9.13 4.78 -0.64
N GLY A 45 -8.56 3.97 0.25
CA GLY A 45 -7.29 4.30 0.90
C GLY A 45 -6.15 4.38 -0.10
N ARG A 46 -6.00 3.39 -0.98
CA ARG A 46 -4.97 3.42 -2.04
C ARG A 46 -5.14 4.63 -2.97
N TYR A 47 -6.36 4.92 -3.40
CA TYR A 47 -6.64 6.10 -4.20
C TYR A 47 -6.24 7.41 -3.48
N LYS A 48 -6.57 7.54 -2.18
CA LYS A 48 -6.19 8.73 -1.40
C LYS A 48 -4.69 8.86 -1.21
N PHE A 49 -3.98 7.76 -0.93
CA PHE A 49 -2.52 7.75 -0.87
C PHE A 49 -1.91 8.20 -2.21
N ASN A 50 -2.33 7.58 -3.31
CA ASN A 50 -1.85 7.95 -4.62
C ASN A 50 -2.12 9.42 -4.93
N LYS A 51 -3.34 9.90 -4.67
CA LYS A 51 -3.73 11.30 -4.89
C LYS A 51 -2.90 12.29 -4.07
N LYS A 52 -2.62 11.98 -2.80
CA LYS A 52 -1.86 12.84 -1.89
C LYS A 52 -0.36 12.83 -2.20
N LEU A 53 0.18 11.64 -2.46
CA LEU A 53 1.61 11.41 -2.70
C LEU A 53 2.00 11.50 -4.18
N HIS A 54 1.10 11.93 -5.09
CA HIS A 54 1.40 12.11 -6.50
C HIS A 54 2.71 12.87 -6.68
N PHE A 55 3.70 12.20 -7.26
CA PHE A 55 5.04 12.73 -7.39
C PHE A 55 5.06 13.95 -8.33
N ASN A 56 4.39 13.84 -9.48
CA ASN A 56 4.25 14.92 -10.43
C ASN A 56 3.71 16.22 -9.79
N LYS A 57 2.66 16.12 -8.97
CA LYS A 57 2.03 17.28 -8.32
C LYS A 57 2.92 17.95 -7.26
N ARG A 58 3.86 17.21 -6.71
CA ARG A 58 4.79 17.70 -5.68
C ARG A 58 6.01 18.40 -6.27
N ILE A 59 6.32 18.14 -7.55
CA ILE A 59 7.48 18.72 -8.22
C ILE A 59 7.11 19.77 -9.26
N VAL A 60 5.87 19.76 -9.79
CA VAL A 60 5.41 20.72 -10.79
C VAL A 60 5.50 22.15 -10.25
N GLY A 61 5.94 23.08 -11.10
CA GLY A 61 6.10 24.49 -10.76
C GLY A 61 7.37 24.84 -9.99
N HIS A 62 8.14 23.85 -9.56
CA HIS A 62 9.43 24.04 -8.91
C HIS A 62 10.59 23.99 -9.90
N LYS A 63 11.71 24.56 -9.51
CA LYS A 63 12.97 24.52 -10.26
C LYS A 63 13.81 23.35 -9.80
N LEU A 64 14.35 22.58 -10.73
CA LEU A 64 15.23 21.45 -10.39
C LEU A 64 16.54 21.94 -9.78
N GLY A 65 16.93 21.36 -8.67
CA GLY A 65 18.19 21.61 -7.99
C GLY A 65 19.34 20.75 -8.51
N GLU A 66 19.03 19.67 -9.20
CA GLU A 66 19.99 18.76 -9.84
C GLU A 66 19.38 18.17 -11.11
N ALA A 67 20.23 17.70 -12.02
CA ALA A 67 19.77 17.00 -13.22
C ALA A 67 19.00 15.71 -12.84
N VAL A 68 17.95 15.42 -13.59
CA VAL A 68 17.13 14.21 -13.43
C VAL A 68 17.47 13.22 -14.53
N VAL A 69 17.83 12.01 -14.14
CA VAL A 69 18.24 10.93 -15.04
C VAL A 69 17.20 9.82 -14.98
N ASP A 70 16.84 9.28 -16.13
CA ASP A 70 16.01 8.07 -16.23
C ASP A 70 16.80 6.87 -15.66
N PRO A 71 16.32 6.20 -14.62
CA PRO A 71 17.05 5.10 -13.99
C PRO A 71 17.18 3.85 -14.89
N SER A 72 16.32 3.70 -15.89
CA SER A 72 16.31 2.54 -16.79
C SER A 72 17.24 2.73 -18.00
N THR A 73 17.30 3.94 -18.56
CA THR A 73 18.07 4.24 -19.79
C THR A 73 19.37 5.00 -19.54
N GLY A 74 19.48 5.68 -18.39
CA GLY A 74 20.58 6.58 -18.09
C GLY A 74 20.54 7.92 -18.83
N GLU A 75 19.46 8.19 -19.57
CA GLU A 75 19.27 9.46 -20.28
C GLU A 75 18.89 10.59 -19.33
N ILE A 76 19.38 11.81 -19.62
CA ILE A 76 19.01 13.01 -18.87
C ILE A 76 17.61 13.43 -19.30
N LEU A 77 16.64 13.36 -18.39
CA LEU A 77 15.27 13.81 -18.61
C LEU A 77 15.14 15.32 -18.50
N ALA A 78 15.91 15.93 -17.62
CA ALA A 78 15.96 17.38 -17.42
C ALA A 78 17.27 17.80 -16.74
N GLU A 79 17.79 18.95 -17.15
CA GLU A 79 18.99 19.55 -16.58
C GLU A 79 18.70 20.29 -15.26
N GLU A 80 19.74 20.47 -14.45
CA GLU A 80 19.71 21.36 -13.28
C GLU A 80 19.21 22.76 -13.67
N GLY A 81 18.36 23.32 -12.83
CA GLY A 81 17.81 24.65 -13.07
C GLY A 81 16.58 24.70 -13.98
N THR A 82 16.15 23.57 -14.54
CA THR A 82 14.93 23.50 -15.37
C THR A 82 13.68 23.69 -14.50
N ASN A 83 12.74 24.52 -14.96
CA ASN A 83 11.41 24.61 -14.35
C ASN A 83 10.57 23.40 -14.75
N VAL A 84 9.99 22.73 -13.77
CA VAL A 84 9.21 21.51 -13.98
C VAL A 84 7.81 21.88 -14.45
N THR A 85 7.54 21.62 -15.73
CA THR A 85 6.18 21.70 -16.31
C THR A 85 5.37 20.47 -15.95
N ILE A 86 4.05 20.51 -16.19
CA ILE A 86 3.16 19.35 -15.96
C ILE A 86 3.63 18.13 -16.77
N GLU A 87 3.94 18.35 -18.07
CA GLU A 87 4.40 17.28 -18.96
C GLU A 87 5.74 16.68 -18.52
N LEU A 88 6.69 17.51 -18.08
CA LEU A 88 7.96 17.05 -17.55
C LEU A 88 7.78 16.29 -16.22
N ALA A 89 6.90 16.78 -15.35
CA ALA A 89 6.59 16.12 -14.10
C ALA A 89 5.98 14.72 -14.30
N ASP A 90 5.05 14.59 -15.26
CA ASP A 90 4.46 13.31 -15.64
C ASP A 90 5.51 12.36 -16.25
N LYS A 91 6.37 12.88 -17.10
CA LYS A 91 7.49 12.10 -17.66
C LYS A 91 8.43 11.58 -16.57
N ILE A 92 8.80 12.42 -15.61
CA ILE A 92 9.66 12.04 -14.47
C ILE A 92 8.99 11.00 -13.59
N GLN A 93 7.71 11.18 -13.26
CA GLN A 93 6.97 10.20 -12.48
C GLN A 93 6.88 8.84 -13.18
N ASN A 94 6.53 8.86 -14.47
CA ASN A 94 6.35 7.64 -15.25
C ASN A 94 7.67 6.96 -15.63
N ALA A 95 8.80 7.66 -15.61
CA ALA A 95 10.13 7.04 -15.71
C ALA A 95 10.57 6.33 -14.42
N ALA A 96 9.70 6.26 -13.39
CA ALA A 96 9.98 5.65 -12.10
C ALA A 96 11.20 6.23 -11.38
N VAL A 97 11.44 7.53 -11.55
CA VAL A 97 12.53 8.24 -10.85
C VAL A 97 12.26 8.20 -9.34
N PRO A 98 13.19 7.69 -8.52
CA PRO A 98 12.93 7.48 -7.10
C PRO A 98 12.87 8.78 -6.29
N PHE A 99 13.57 9.81 -6.74
CA PHE A 99 13.57 11.13 -6.12
C PHE A 99 14.07 12.20 -7.09
N VAL A 100 13.73 13.45 -6.80
CA VAL A 100 14.32 14.63 -7.43
C VAL A 100 14.75 15.63 -6.38
N TRP A 101 15.76 16.45 -6.71
CA TRP A 101 16.11 17.62 -5.93
C TRP A 101 15.44 18.84 -6.56
N ILE A 102 14.72 19.61 -5.76
CA ILE A 102 14.18 20.91 -6.15
C ILE A 102 14.91 22.02 -5.45
N GLN A 103 14.99 23.17 -6.10
CA GLN A 103 15.63 24.35 -5.56
C GLN A 103 14.68 25.04 -4.57
N GLY A 104 15.00 25.03 -3.32
CA GLY A 104 14.36 25.86 -2.29
C GLY A 104 15.06 27.21 -2.14
N GLU A 105 14.54 28.06 -1.26
CA GLU A 105 15.10 29.40 -1.02
C GLU A 105 16.50 29.33 -0.43
N GLU A 106 16.70 28.52 0.59
CA GLU A 106 17.98 28.41 1.30
C GLU A 106 18.78 27.15 0.96
N ARG A 107 18.12 26.09 0.52
CA ARG A 107 18.72 24.77 0.29
C ARG A 107 17.99 23.98 -0.79
N LYS A 108 18.66 22.98 -1.34
CA LYS A 108 18.03 21.96 -2.17
C LYS A 108 17.16 21.04 -1.31
N ILE A 109 15.97 20.68 -1.79
CA ILE A 109 14.98 19.87 -1.09
C ILE A 109 14.79 18.58 -1.88
N LYS A 110 14.98 17.45 -1.19
CA LYS A 110 14.83 16.12 -1.80
C LYS A 110 13.38 15.65 -1.74
N VAL A 111 12.72 15.53 -2.87
CA VAL A 111 11.35 15.01 -2.98
C VAL A 111 11.40 13.54 -3.36
N LEU A 112 10.82 12.67 -2.51
CA LEU A 112 10.78 11.22 -2.71
C LEU A 112 9.52 10.80 -3.45
N SER A 113 9.65 9.88 -4.40
CA SER A 113 8.54 9.25 -5.09
C SER A 113 7.92 8.13 -4.23
N SER A 114 6.64 7.86 -4.43
CA SER A 114 5.97 6.65 -3.95
C SER A 114 6.09 5.48 -4.93
N MET A 115 6.82 5.64 -6.02
CA MET A 115 7.05 4.64 -7.09
C MET A 115 5.76 4.14 -7.74
N MET A 116 4.74 4.98 -7.80
CA MET A 116 3.50 4.70 -8.52
C MET A 116 3.57 5.33 -9.91
N VAL A 117 3.37 4.52 -10.95
CA VAL A 117 3.50 4.91 -12.36
C VAL A 117 2.25 4.54 -13.16
N ASP A 118 2.08 5.16 -14.32
CA ASP A 118 1.08 4.74 -15.29
C ASP A 118 1.61 3.53 -16.07
N ILE A 119 0.85 2.44 -16.06
CA ILE A 119 1.24 1.21 -16.75
C ILE A 119 1.41 1.40 -18.25
N THR A 120 0.62 2.28 -18.86
CA THR A 120 0.67 2.56 -20.31
C THR A 120 1.96 3.24 -20.76
N ALA A 121 2.72 3.83 -19.84
CA ALA A 121 4.03 4.39 -20.12
C ALA A 121 5.13 3.32 -20.28
N HIS A 122 4.87 2.08 -19.82
CA HIS A 122 5.85 1.00 -19.78
C HIS A 122 5.53 -0.15 -20.73
N VAL A 123 4.26 -0.39 -21.01
CA VAL A 123 3.83 -1.50 -21.88
C VAL A 123 2.57 -1.10 -22.65
N ASP A 124 2.57 -1.42 -23.95
CA ASP A 124 1.37 -1.35 -24.79
C ASP A 124 0.61 -2.66 -24.64
N LEU A 125 -0.56 -2.59 -24.01
CA LEU A 125 -1.36 -3.76 -23.66
C LEU A 125 -2.33 -4.20 -24.77
N ASP A 126 -2.45 -3.46 -25.87
CA ASP A 126 -3.47 -3.68 -26.92
C ASP A 126 -4.92 -3.78 -26.41
N CYS A 127 -5.17 -3.33 -25.17
CA CYS A 127 -6.50 -3.31 -24.56
C CYS A 127 -6.58 -2.21 -23.47
N ASP A 128 -7.80 -1.86 -23.02
CA ASP A 128 -7.95 -0.96 -21.87
C ASP A 128 -7.37 -1.64 -20.61
N PRO A 129 -6.41 -1.02 -19.91
CA PRO A 129 -5.87 -1.55 -18.65
C PRO A 129 -6.94 -1.95 -17.62
N LYS A 130 -8.11 -1.32 -17.67
CA LYS A 130 -9.26 -1.66 -16.80
C LYS A 130 -9.80 -3.06 -17.01
N GLU A 131 -9.67 -3.62 -18.22
CA GLU A 131 -10.07 -5.00 -18.51
C GLU A 131 -9.19 -6.02 -17.78
N LEU A 132 -7.98 -5.62 -17.44
CA LEU A 132 -7.04 -6.40 -16.64
C LEU A 132 -7.17 -6.12 -15.14
N GLY A 133 -8.07 -5.21 -14.74
CA GLY A 133 -8.28 -4.79 -13.36
C GLY A 133 -7.42 -3.59 -12.92
N VAL A 134 -6.63 -3.01 -13.82
CA VAL A 134 -5.81 -1.83 -13.53
C VAL A 134 -6.67 -0.59 -13.61
N THR A 135 -7.04 -0.04 -12.46
CA THR A 135 -7.92 1.12 -12.33
C THR A 135 -7.22 2.38 -11.84
N GLU A 136 -5.97 2.26 -11.43
CA GLU A 136 -5.15 3.30 -10.83
C GLU A 136 -3.69 3.17 -11.27
N LEU A 137 -2.83 4.08 -10.79
CA LEU A 137 -1.39 3.94 -10.91
C LEU A 137 -0.92 2.63 -10.27
N VAL A 138 0.08 2.02 -10.86
CA VAL A 138 0.64 0.74 -10.45
C VAL A 138 1.98 0.92 -9.74
N TYR A 139 2.31 0.00 -8.86
CA TYR A 139 3.56 -0.01 -8.12
C TYR A 139 4.70 -0.53 -9.02
N TYR A 140 5.61 0.35 -9.37
CA TYR A 140 6.66 0.08 -10.37
C TYR A 140 7.53 -1.15 -10.07
N PRO A 141 7.99 -1.39 -8.82
CA PRO A 141 8.84 -2.57 -8.57
C PRO A 141 8.17 -3.91 -8.88
N VAL A 142 6.84 -3.99 -8.77
CA VAL A 142 6.08 -5.19 -9.18
C VAL A 142 5.90 -5.23 -10.68
N LEU A 143 5.63 -4.09 -11.32
CA LEU A 143 5.53 -4.00 -12.77
C LEU A 143 6.85 -4.37 -13.45
N GLU A 144 7.96 -3.82 -12.98
CA GLU A 144 9.31 -4.12 -13.48
C GLU A 144 9.58 -5.63 -13.45
N LYS A 145 9.32 -6.28 -12.33
CA LYS A 145 9.44 -7.73 -12.20
C LYS A 145 8.56 -8.50 -13.19
N ILE A 146 7.31 -8.08 -13.38
CA ILE A 146 6.41 -8.70 -14.36
C ILE A 146 6.99 -8.59 -15.78
N LEU A 147 7.53 -7.43 -16.15
CA LEU A 147 8.09 -7.18 -17.47
C LEU A 147 9.42 -7.91 -17.69
N GLU A 148 10.24 -8.09 -16.65
CA GLU A 148 11.48 -8.86 -16.71
C GLU A 148 11.27 -10.38 -16.81
N GLU A 149 10.21 -10.90 -16.17
CA GLU A 149 9.92 -12.33 -16.12
C GLU A 149 9.12 -12.85 -17.33
N ASN A 150 8.55 -11.96 -18.15
CA ASN A 150 7.66 -12.33 -19.25
C ASN A 150 8.04 -11.61 -20.55
N ASP A 151 8.29 -12.35 -21.60
CA ASP A 151 8.73 -11.84 -22.91
C ASP A 151 7.57 -11.54 -23.87
N ASN A 152 6.41 -12.15 -23.67
CA ASN A 152 5.27 -11.97 -24.57
C ASN A 152 4.08 -11.29 -23.90
N LEU A 153 3.28 -10.60 -24.70
CA LEU A 153 2.18 -9.78 -24.25
C LEU A 153 1.08 -10.56 -23.49
N GLU A 154 0.79 -11.79 -23.92
CA GLU A 154 -0.25 -12.59 -23.27
C GLU A 154 0.17 -13.08 -21.89
N ASP A 155 1.46 -13.43 -21.71
CA ASP A 155 2.01 -13.79 -20.41
C ASP A 155 2.07 -12.56 -19.48
N ILE A 156 2.42 -11.39 -20.02
CA ILE A 156 2.38 -10.11 -19.28
C ILE A 156 0.96 -9.83 -18.79
N LYS A 157 -0.07 -9.94 -19.67
CA LYS A 157 -1.47 -9.74 -19.29
C LYS A 157 -1.93 -10.75 -18.23
N ALA A 158 -1.52 -12.00 -18.36
CA ALA A 158 -1.84 -13.05 -17.37
C ALA A 158 -1.17 -12.76 -16.02
N ALA A 159 0.09 -12.32 -16.02
CA ALA A 159 0.83 -11.93 -14.82
C ALA A 159 0.21 -10.69 -14.15
N ILE A 160 -0.20 -9.68 -14.90
CA ILE A 160 -0.91 -8.51 -14.39
C ILE A 160 -2.20 -8.92 -13.66
N LYS A 161 -3.02 -9.80 -14.26
CA LYS A 161 -4.25 -10.30 -13.62
C LYS A 161 -3.97 -11.11 -12.36
N ARG A 162 -2.93 -11.95 -12.39
CA ARG A 162 -2.53 -12.80 -11.26
C ARG A 162 -2.07 -11.94 -10.09
N ASP A 163 -1.22 -10.96 -10.36
CA ASP A 163 -0.51 -10.18 -9.34
C ASP A 163 -1.14 -8.79 -9.11
N ILE A 164 -2.40 -8.60 -9.54
CA ILE A 164 -3.12 -7.31 -9.46
C ILE A 164 -3.15 -6.72 -8.05
N HIS A 165 -3.18 -7.56 -7.01
CA HIS A 165 -3.23 -7.11 -5.61
C HIS A 165 -1.88 -6.60 -5.08
N ASP A 166 -0.79 -6.99 -5.73
CA ASP A 166 0.56 -6.50 -5.44
C ASP A 166 0.91 -5.34 -6.36
N LEU A 167 0.41 -5.36 -7.59
CA LEU A 167 0.57 -4.30 -8.58
C LEU A 167 -0.18 -3.01 -8.17
N ILE A 168 -1.41 -3.15 -7.63
CA ILE A 168 -2.16 -2.06 -6.98
C ILE A 168 -2.31 -2.42 -5.50
N PRO A 169 -1.26 -2.21 -4.68
CA PRO A 169 -1.21 -2.71 -3.32
C PRO A 169 -2.27 -2.04 -2.44
N LYS A 170 -3.10 -2.86 -1.79
CA LYS A 170 -4.04 -2.41 -0.76
C LYS A 170 -3.41 -2.37 0.63
N HIS A 171 -2.15 -2.75 0.75
CA HIS A 171 -1.31 -2.60 1.93
C HIS A 171 -0.36 -1.41 1.75
N ILE A 172 0.24 -0.97 2.84
CA ILE A 172 1.26 0.09 2.80
C ILE A 172 2.56 -0.48 2.25
N THR A 173 3.20 0.27 1.35
CA THR A 173 4.56 -0.02 0.88
C THR A 173 5.58 0.80 1.67
N LYS A 174 6.86 0.40 1.62
CA LYS A 174 7.95 1.19 2.25
C LYS A 174 8.08 2.58 1.62
N GLU A 175 7.84 2.68 0.33
CA GLU A 175 7.85 3.95 -0.42
C GLU A 175 6.69 4.86 0.03
N ASP A 176 5.51 4.32 0.31
CA ASP A 176 4.41 5.10 0.88
C ASP A 176 4.80 5.71 2.23
N ILE A 177 5.46 4.96 3.10
CA ILE A 177 5.91 5.45 4.41
C ILE A 177 6.92 6.58 4.23
N LEU A 178 7.96 6.36 3.42
CA LEU A 178 9.01 7.34 3.18
C LEU A 178 8.47 8.59 2.50
N ALA A 179 7.62 8.43 1.48
CA ALA A 179 7.00 9.55 0.78
C ALA A 179 6.03 10.33 1.69
N SER A 180 5.30 9.66 2.59
CA SER A 180 4.42 10.32 3.56
C SER A 180 5.18 11.16 4.57
N ILE A 181 6.27 10.63 5.13
CA ILE A 181 7.15 11.38 6.03
C ILE A 181 7.75 12.58 5.30
N ASN A 182 8.27 12.36 4.09
CA ASN A 182 8.84 13.38 3.24
C ASN A 182 7.81 14.47 2.89
N TYR A 183 6.57 14.08 2.57
CA TYR A 183 5.47 15.01 2.32
C TYR A 183 5.19 15.89 3.54
N ASN A 184 5.07 15.29 4.73
CA ASN A 184 4.79 16.02 5.96
C ASN A 184 5.90 17.03 6.31
N MET A 185 7.18 16.61 6.14
CA MET A 185 8.32 17.49 6.35
C MET A 185 8.39 18.67 5.37
N HIS A 186 7.81 18.51 4.17
CA HIS A 186 7.89 19.52 3.12
C HIS A 186 6.74 20.53 3.13
N LEU A 187 5.72 20.33 3.95
CA LEU A 187 4.66 21.32 4.15
C LEU A 187 5.23 22.66 4.64
N GLU A 188 6.29 22.61 5.45
CA GLU A 188 7.02 23.79 5.93
C GLU A 188 7.61 24.62 4.76
N TYR A 189 7.95 23.97 3.63
CA TYR A 189 8.53 24.62 2.45
C TYR A 189 7.49 24.93 1.36
N GLY A 190 6.20 24.81 1.68
CA GLY A 190 5.13 25.06 0.71
C GLY A 190 4.97 23.99 -0.37
N ILE A 191 5.58 22.80 -0.17
CA ILE A 191 5.43 21.66 -1.05
C ILE A 191 4.35 20.74 -0.50
N GLY A 192 3.20 20.73 -1.13
CA GLY A 192 2.00 20.04 -0.67
C GLY A 192 1.01 21.00 -0.03
N ASN A 193 -0.10 20.45 0.43
CA ASN A 193 -1.18 21.20 1.06
C ASN A 193 -1.71 20.45 2.28
N ASP A 194 -2.10 21.17 3.30
CA ASP A 194 -2.85 20.63 4.43
C ASP A 194 -4.24 20.19 3.97
N ASP A 195 -4.78 19.18 4.63
CA ASP A 195 -6.14 18.74 4.39
C ASP A 195 -7.07 19.35 5.46
N ASP A 196 -8.20 19.87 5.00
CA ASP A 196 -9.30 20.24 5.90
C ASP A 196 -9.95 18.94 6.44
N ILE A 197 -9.80 18.70 7.74
CA ILE A 197 -10.31 17.49 8.42
C ILE A 197 -11.83 17.42 8.43
N ASP A 198 -12.51 18.57 8.39
CA ASP A 198 -13.98 18.67 8.45
C ASP A 198 -14.62 18.57 7.07
N HIS A 199 -13.83 18.72 6.00
CA HIS A 199 -14.32 18.58 4.66
C HIS A 199 -14.83 17.15 4.39
N LEU A 200 -16.07 17.00 3.93
CA LEU A 200 -16.72 15.70 3.73
C LEU A 200 -15.97 14.79 2.74
N GLY A 201 -15.17 15.33 1.84
CA GLY A 201 -14.24 14.57 0.99
C GLY A 201 -13.14 13.86 1.77
N ASN A 202 -12.79 14.33 2.97
CA ASN A 202 -11.77 13.74 3.85
C ASN A 202 -12.37 12.91 4.98
N ARG A 203 -13.64 13.11 5.27
CA ARG A 203 -14.38 12.38 6.31
C ARG A 203 -15.32 11.36 5.68
N ARG A 204 -14.82 10.15 5.50
CA ARG A 204 -15.58 9.07 4.87
C ARG A 204 -16.52 8.38 5.85
N ILE A 205 -17.75 8.15 5.44
CA ILE A 205 -18.72 7.30 6.16
C ILE A 205 -18.53 5.86 5.66
N ARG A 206 -18.40 4.92 6.59
CA ARG A 206 -18.36 3.49 6.30
C ARG A 206 -19.77 2.95 6.20
N SER A 207 -20.06 2.26 5.09
CA SER A 207 -21.35 1.57 4.93
C SER A 207 -21.43 0.29 5.77
N VAL A 208 -22.64 -0.19 5.99
CA VAL A 208 -22.89 -1.45 6.73
C VAL A 208 -22.14 -2.63 6.08
N GLY A 209 -22.11 -2.69 4.75
CA GLY A 209 -21.41 -3.76 4.04
C GLY A 209 -19.92 -3.81 4.36
N GLU A 210 -19.24 -2.67 4.43
CA GLU A 210 -17.82 -2.60 4.79
C GLU A 210 -17.58 -3.00 6.25
N LEU A 211 -18.43 -2.54 7.15
CA LEU A 211 -18.34 -2.88 8.57
C LEU A 211 -18.57 -4.38 8.79
N LEU A 212 -19.56 -4.96 8.11
CA LEU A 212 -19.84 -6.39 8.16
C LEU A 212 -18.71 -7.22 7.54
N GLN A 213 -18.12 -6.77 6.44
CA GLN A 213 -16.95 -7.40 5.83
C GLN A 213 -15.77 -7.49 6.81
N ASN A 214 -15.49 -6.41 7.54
CA ASN A 214 -14.42 -6.39 8.54
C ASN A 214 -14.70 -7.39 9.68
N GLN A 215 -15.94 -7.44 10.14
CA GLN A 215 -16.35 -8.39 11.19
C GLN A 215 -16.28 -9.84 10.71
N TYR A 216 -16.68 -10.09 9.47
CA TYR A 216 -16.54 -11.41 8.85
C TYR A 216 -15.09 -11.85 8.72
N ARG A 217 -14.19 -10.93 8.33
CA ARG A 217 -12.74 -11.16 8.27
C ARG A 217 -12.17 -11.58 9.64
N ILE A 218 -12.60 -10.92 10.72
CA ILE A 218 -12.21 -11.30 12.09
C ILE A 218 -12.66 -12.72 12.41
N GLY A 219 -13.91 -13.06 12.05
CA GLY A 219 -14.45 -14.40 12.23
C GLY A 219 -13.65 -15.47 11.48
N LEU A 220 -13.28 -15.19 10.22
CA LEU A 220 -12.46 -16.09 9.40
C LEU A 220 -11.04 -16.26 9.95
N SER A 221 -10.41 -15.19 10.46
CA SER A 221 -9.08 -15.28 11.08
C SER A 221 -9.10 -16.14 12.36
N ARG A 222 -10.17 -16.02 13.15
CA ARG A 222 -10.37 -16.89 14.33
C ARG A 222 -10.55 -18.36 13.90
N LEU A 223 -11.31 -18.60 12.84
CA LEU A 223 -11.51 -19.95 12.28
C LEU A 223 -10.19 -20.52 11.73
N GLU A 224 -9.44 -19.75 10.97
CA GLU A 224 -8.12 -20.16 10.44
C GLU A 224 -7.20 -20.61 11.59
N ARG A 225 -7.13 -19.83 12.67
CA ARG A 225 -6.30 -20.17 13.83
C ARG A 225 -6.71 -21.51 14.45
N VAL A 226 -8.01 -21.75 14.63
CA VAL A 226 -8.54 -23.01 15.19
C VAL A 226 -8.27 -24.19 14.26
N VAL A 227 -8.42 -24.00 12.93
CA VAL A 227 -8.11 -25.05 11.96
C VAL A 227 -6.63 -25.40 12.01
N ARG A 228 -5.76 -24.40 12.02
CA ARG A 228 -4.30 -24.59 12.10
C ARG A 228 -3.89 -25.33 13.38
N GLU A 229 -4.46 -24.96 14.51
CA GLU A 229 -4.24 -25.64 15.81
C GLU A 229 -4.70 -27.11 15.77
N ARG A 230 -5.88 -27.38 15.18
CA ARG A 230 -6.36 -28.77 15.03
C ARG A 230 -5.51 -29.61 14.09
N MET A 231 -5.01 -29.01 12.99
CA MET A 231 -4.11 -29.71 12.07
C MET A 231 -2.79 -30.14 12.72
N THR A 232 -2.33 -29.40 13.74
CA THR A 232 -1.10 -29.76 14.46
C THR A 232 -1.32 -30.80 15.58
N THR A 233 -2.56 -30.92 16.08
CA THR A 233 -2.88 -31.78 17.25
C THR A 233 -3.60 -33.08 16.90
N GLN A 234 -4.21 -33.19 15.71
CA GLN A 234 -4.94 -34.39 15.29
C GLN A 234 -4.09 -35.30 14.42
N ASP A 235 -4.37 -36.61 14.53
CA ASP A 235 -3.74 -37.65 13.72
C ASP A 235 -4.08 -37.47 12.23
N THR A 236 -3.05 -37.51 11.39
CA THR A 236 -3.15 -37.26 9.93
C THR A 236 -4.11 -38.21 9.21
N GLU A 237 -4.31 -39.42 9.74
CA GLU A 237 -5.18 -40.44 9.14
C GLU A 237 -6.69 -40.15 9.32
N SER A 238 -7.06 -39.34 10.32
CA SER A 238 -8.46 -39.05 10.65
C SER A 238 -8.93 -37.64 10.23
N ILE A 239 -8.08 -36.85 9.60
CA ILE A 239 -8.38 -35.48 9.23
C ILE A 239 -9.33 -35.43 8.03
N SER A 240 -10.47 -34.76 8.21
CA SER A 240 -11.39 -34.39 7.13
C SER A 240 -11.72 -32.88 7.21
N PRO A 241 -12.13 -32.23 6.10
CA PRO A 241 -12.57 -30.84 6.15
C PRO A 241 -13.68 -30.60 7.17
N GLN A 242 -14.60 -31.54 7.33
CA GLN A 242 -15.71 -31.45 8.28
C GLN A 242 -15.24 -31.49 9.73
N SER A 243 -14.17 -32.23 10.04
CA SER A 243 -13.63 -32.33 11.40
C SER A 243 -12.81 -31.09 11.77
N LEU A 244 -12.20 -30.43 10.79
CA LEU A 244 -11.35 -29.26 10.99
C LEU A 244 -12.15 -27.96 11.07
N ILE A 245 -13.15 -27.80 10.20
CA ILE A 245 -13.89 -26.54 10.02
C ILE A 245 -15.02 -26.45 11.06
N ASN A 246 -14.99 -25.39 11.85
CA ASN A 246 -16.05 -25.04 12.78
C ASN A 246 -16.53 -23.62 12.50
N ILE A 247 -17.78 -23.46 12.06
CA ILE A 247 -18.35 -22.17 11.70
C ILE A 247 -18.68 -21.27 12.90
N LYS A 248 -18.65 -21.81 14.12
CA LYS A 248 -18.99 -21.04 15.34
C LYS A 248 -18.26 -19.71 15.50
N PRO A 249 -16.94 -19.59 15.25
CA PRO A 249 -16.24 -18.31 15.35
C PRO A 249 -16.76 -17.25 14.39
N VAL A 250 -17.13 -17.65 13.17
CA VAL A 250 -17.71 -16.75 12.17
C VAL A 250 -19.11 -16.32 12.57
N THR A 251 -19.95 -17.27 12.96
CA THR A 251 -21.32 -16.99 13.42
C THR A 251 -21.32 -16.09 14.66
N ALA A 252 -20.38 -16.33 15.60
CA ALA A 252 -20.24 -15.48 16.80
C ALA A 252 -19.83 -14.06 16.45
N ALA A 253 -18.90 -13.88 15.52
CA ALA A 253 -18.45 -12.55 15.06
C ALA A 253 -19.60 -11.76 14.41
N VAL A 254 -20.42 -12.41 13.57
CA VAL A 254 -21.57 -11.77 12.93
C VAL A 254 -22.65 -11.43 13.98
N LYS A 255 -22.94 -12.33 14.91
CA LYS A 255 -23.88 -12.07 16.00
C LYS A 255 -23.41 -10.95 16.93
N GLU A 256 -22.13 -10.89 17.22
CA GLU A 256 -21.51 -9.80 17.99
C GLU A 256 -21.72 -8.44 17.31
N PHE A 257 -21.57 -8.38 15.99
CA PHE A 257 -21.80 -7.16 15.22
C PHE A 257 -23.24 -6.66 15.33
N PHE A 258 -24.23 -7.52 15.15
CA PHE A 258 -25.64 -7.14 15.20
C PHE A 258 -26.22 -7.02 16.61
N GLY A 259 -25.64 -7.66 17.62
CA GLY A 259 -26.16 -7.68 18.97
C GLY A 259 -25.44 -6.78 19.97
N SER A 260 -24.14 -6.55 19.80
CA SER A 260 -23.30 -5.86 20.80
C SER A 260 -22.55 -4.64 20.24
N SER A 261 -22.58 -4.41 18.93
CA SER A 261 -21.92 -3.25 18.32
C SER A 261 -22.64 -1.96 18.70
N GLN A 262 -21.89 -0.89 18.99
CA GLN A 262 -22.45 0.43 19.23
C GLN A 262 -23.35 0.91 18.09
N LEU A 263 -23.05 0.51 16.85
CA LEU A 263 -23.83 0.86 15.66
C LEU A 263 -25.18 0.15 15.62
N SER A 264 -25.30 -1.04 16.20
CA SER A 264 -26.55 -1.81 16.28
C SER A 264 -27.42 -1.41 17.45
N GLN A 265 -26.83 -0.91 18.54
CA GLN A 265 -27.56 -0.42 19.71
C GLN A 265 -28.45 0.81 19.41
N PHE A 266 -28.07 1.63 18.43
CA PHE A 266 -28.90 2.76 17.98
C PHE A 266 -30.22 2.34 17.35
N MET A 267 -30.31 1.18 16.75
CA MET A 267 -31.55 0.65 16.17
C MET A 267 -32.55 0.24 17.26
N ASP A 268 -32.10 -0.22 18.42
CA ASP A 268 -32.92 -0.65 19.52
C ASP A 268 -33.54 0.55 20.31
N GLN A 269 -32.89 1.70 20.25
CA GLN A 269 -33.38 2.93 20.94
C GLN A 269 -34.50 3.67 20.19
N ASN A 270 -34.68 3.40 18.92
CA ASN A 270 -35.71 4.06 18.08
C ASN A 270 -37.01 3.27 17.98
N ASN A 271 -37.10 2.17 18.67
CA ASN A 271 -38.35 1.41 18.88
C ASN A 271 -38.88 1.64 20.30
#